data_5913eaf0982a59c6a85bde5c7649195e
#
_entry.id   5913eaf0982a59c6a85bde5c7649195e
#
_cell.length_a   1.000
_cell.length_b   1.000
_cell.length_c   1.000
_cell.angle_alpha   90.00
_cell.angle_beta   90.00
_cell.angle_gamma   90.00
#
_symmetry.space_group_name_H-M   'P 1'
#
loop_
_entity.id
_entity.type
_entity.pdbx_description
1 polymer ?
#
loop_
_entity_poly.entity_id
_entity_poly.type
_entity_poly.pdbx_seq_one_letter_code
_entity_poly.pdbx_strand_id
1 'polypeptide(L)'
;MATDYNKIANEYKYSKSLPWRKYLEAYTLFNIAGDVVGKSVLDLACGEGFYTRLYKLKGAEEVVGVDLSEEMIVLAKETEKSDPLGITYFVGNALDLDLGRQFDLISASYLLNYAENESQLQTMCTVIAKHLKPGGRFVTINNNPECKHPELSMRKYGFERIQKGFNDGDEVIYQLYSPDESHVDLTNYHLSKNTHEKCFAASGLTNVIWDSMEMSPEGIALHDESYWQDLLKCEPVTGISCKKTILNNYTPTEL
;
A
#
# COMPACT_ATOMS: atom_id res chain seq x y z
N MET A 1 15.64 -6.73 -11.37
CA MET A 1 14.97 -7.98 -10.87
C MET A 1 14.05 -7.57 -9.74
N ALA A 2 12.81 -8.04 -9.74
CA ALA A 2 11.89 -7.80 -8.64
C ALA A 2 12.48 -8.31 -7.31
N THR A 3 12.15 -7.65 -6.21
CA THR A 3 12.60 -8.04 -4.86
C THR A 3 12.05 -9.42 -4.49
N ASP A 4 12.95 -10.32 -4.08
CA ASP A 4 12.59 -11.67 -3.63
C ASP A 4 12.24 -11.64 -2.13
N TYR A 5 10.98 -11.39 -1.81
CA TYR A 5 10.48 -11.30 -0.44
C TYR A 5 10.61 -12.60 0.37
N ASN A 6 10.73 -13.73 -0.31
CA ASN A 6 10.96 -15.00 0.36
C ASN A 6 12.29 -15.01 1.14
N LYS A 7 13.29 -14.27 0.63
CA LYS A 7 14.63 -14.21 1.26
C LYS A 7 14.78 -13.16 2.34
N ILE A 8 13.90 -12.16 2.36
CA ILE A 8 14.02 -10.98 3.25
C ILE A 8 12.83 -10.80 4.20
N ALA A 9 11.99 -11.83 4.33
CA ALA A 9 10.75 -11.74 5.09
C ALA A 9 10.95 -11.28 6.54
N ASN A 10 11.99 -11.77 7.23
CA ASN A 10 12.27 -11.41 8.61
C ASN A 10 12.78 -9.97 8.77
N GLU A 11 13.68 -9.54 7.90
CA GLU A 11 14.22 -8.16 7.86
C GLU A 11 13.10 -7.17 7.50
N TYR A 12 12.26 -7.54 6.54
CA TYR A 12 11.09 -6.74 6.18
C TYR A 12 10.10 -6.61 7.35
N LYS A 13 9.83 -7.70 8.07
CA LYS A 13 8.99 -7.70 9.28
C LYS A 13 9.54 -6.75 10.34
N TYR A 14 10.87 -6.73 10.57
CA TYR A 14 11.49 -5.76 11.47
C TYR A 14 11.18 -4.32 11.05
N SER A 15 11.28 -4.00 9.76
CA SER A 15 11.00 -2.65 9.26
C SER A 15 9.58 -2.17 9.60
N LYS A 16 8.60 -3.09 9.72
CA LYS A 16 7.22 -2.76 10.11
C LYS A 16 7.08 -2.35 11.59
N SER A 17 8.06 -2.66 12.43
CA SER A 17 8.09 -2.23 13.83
C SER A 17 8.60 -0.79 14.04
N LEU A 18 9.15 -0.16 12.99
CA LEU A 18 9.70 1.19 13.07
C LEU A 18 8.61 2.22 13.39
N PRO A 19 8.89 3.23 14.25
CA PRO A 19 7.89 4.18 14.73
C PRO A 19 7.11 4.89 13.60
N TRP A 20 7.79 5.30 12.52
CA TRP A 20 7.13 5.99 11.41
C TRP A 20 6.10 5.11 10.67
N ARG A 21 6.30 3.78 10.65
CA ARG A 21 5.32 2.85 10.09
C ARG A 21 4.00 2.88 10.87
N LYS A 22 4.08 2.96 12.19
CA LYS A 22 2.91 3.00 13.05
C LYS A 22 2.27 4.40 13.08
N TYR A 23 3.07 5.43 13.32
CA TYR A 23 2.58 6.74 13.70
C TYR A 23 2.35 7.68 12.51
N LEU A 24 2.94 7.40 11.35
CA LEU A 24 2.73 8.15 10.11
C LEU A 24 1.98 7.27 9.08
N GLU A 25 2.57 6.15 8.69
CA GLU A 25 2.07 5.32 7.59
C GLU A 25 0.72 4.67 7.91
N ALA A 26 0.63 3.89 9.00
CA ALA A 26 -0.62 3.26 9.39
C ALA A 26 -1.69 4.30 9.76
N TYR A 27 -1.30 5.38 10.46
CA TYR A 27 -2.22 6.45 10.81
C TYR A 27 -2.86 7.07 9.56
N THR A 28 -2.05 7.47 8.57
CA THR A 28 -2.54 8.02 7.30
C THR A 28 -3.39 7.01 6.55
N LEU A 29 -2.92 5.74 6.42
CA LEU A 29 -3.68 4.70 5.71
C LEU A 29 -5.09 4.54 6.28
N PHE A 30 -5.23 4.46 7.60
CA PHE A 30 -6.55 4.28 8.22
C PHE A 30 -7.41 5.54 8.20
N ASN A 31 -6.82 6.74 8.20
CA ASN A 31 -7.56 7.99 7.98
C ASN A 31 -8.17 8.02 6.58
N ILE A 32 -7.40 7.69 5.55
CA ILE A 32 -7.91 7.66 4.16
C ILE A 32 -8.84 6.46 3.89
N ALA A 33 -8.66 5.33 4.59
CA ALA A 33 -9.58 4.19 4.52
C ALA A 33 -10.96 4.55 5.11
N GLY A 34 -10.98 5.39 6.15
CA GLY A 34 -12.19 5.79 6.86
C GLY A 34 -12.82 4.65 7.65
N ASP A 35 -14.12 4.72 7.87
CA ASP A 35 -14.84 3.69 8.60
C ASP A 35 -14.89 2.37 7.83
N VAL A 36 -14.43 1.29 8.47
CA VAL A 36 -14.39 -0.08 7.92
C VAL A 36 -15.31 -1.06 8.65
N VAL A 37 -16.06 -0.59 9.67
CA VAL A 37 -16.97 -1.42 10.45
C VAL A 37 -17.99 -2.09 9.54
N GLY A 38 -18.14 -3.40 9.66
CA GLY A 38 -19.06 -4.21 8.87
C GLY A 38 -18.73 -4.35 7.39
N LYS A 39 -17.55 -3.89 6.93
CA LYS A 39 -17.14 -3.97 5.52
C LYS A 39 -16.30 -5.21 5.23
N SER A 40 -16.39 -5.67 3.97
CA SER A 40 -15.48 -6.64 3.41
C SER A 40 -14.23 -5.93 2.86
N VAL A 41 -13.05 -6.36 3.28
CA VAL A 41 -11.76 -5.76 2.92
C VAL A 41 -10.86 -6.78 2.24
N LEU A 42 -10.27 -6.41 1.11
CA LEU A 42 -9.14 -7.12 0.50
C LEU A 42 -7.86 -6.31 0.74
N ASP A 43 -6.88 -6.92 1.37
CA ASP A 43 -5.53 -6.38 1.50
C ASP A 43 -4.62 -7.08 0.48
N LEU A 44 -4.31 -6.38 -0.61
CA LEU A 44 -3.55 -6.89 -1.75
C LEU A 44 -2.08 -6.48 -1.60
N ALA A 45 -1.16 -7.43 -1.73
CA ALA A 45 0.24 -7.36 -1.29
C ALA A 45 0.33 -7.18 0.25
N CYS A 46 -0.38 -8.07 0.97
CA CYS A 46 -0.57 -7.94 2.42
C CYS A 46 0.69 -8.22 3.26
N GLY A 47 1.74 -8.78 2.66
CA GLY A 47 2.93 -9.26 3.38
C GLY A 47 2.56 -10.28 4.46
N GLU A 48 3.18 -10.14 5.64
CA GLU A 48 2.90 -10.98 6.83
C GLU A 48 1.58 -10.59 7.56
N GLY A 49 0.76 -9.72 6.95
CA GLY A 49 -0.57 -9.40 7.44
C GLY A 49 -0.66 -8.24 8.44
N PHE A 50 0.35 -7.36 8.51
CA PHE A 50 0.35 -6.23 9.45
C PHE A 50 -0.90 -5.34 9.32
N TYR A 51 -1.18 -4.80 8.14
CA TYR A 51 -2.39 -3.97 7.90
C TYR A 51 -3.65 -4.80 7.87
N THR A 52 -3.60 -6.03 7.32
CA THR A 52 -4.71 -6.96 7.26
C THR A 52 -5.33 -7.18 8.63
N ARG A 53 -4.50 -7.43 9.64
CA ARG A 53 -4.93 -7.61 11.03
C ARG A 53 -5.52 -6.32 11.62
N LEU A 54 -4.92 -5.17 11.34
CA LEU A 54 -5.43 -3.88 11.79
C LEU A 54 -6.82 -3.57 11.21
N TYR A 55 -7.11 -3.90 9.95
CA TYR A 55 -8.45 -3.78 9.38
C TYR A 55 -9.47 -4.61 10.17
N LYS A 56 -9.11 -5.86 10.51
CA LYS A 56 -9.99 -6.73 11.30
C LYS A 56 -10.24 -6.17 12.70
N LEU A 57 -9.19 -5.72 13.38
CA LEU A 57 -9.29 -5.11 14.72
C LEU A 57 -10.08 -3.80 14.73
N LYS A 58 -10.15 -3.09 13.60
CA LYS A 58 -10.99 -1.90 13.41
C LYS A 58 -12.45 -2.21 13.05
N GLY A 59 -12.86 -3.48 13.09
CA GLY A 59 -14.25 -3.90 12.94
C GLY A 59 -14.68 -4.29 11.53
N ALA A 60 -13.75 -4.49 10.59
CA ALA A 60 -14.09 -5.08 9.30
C ALA A 60 -14.74 -6.47 9.51
N GLU A 61 -15.87 -6.71 8.85
CA GLU A 61 -16.63 -7.97 8.99
C GLU A 61 -15.84 -9.13 8.42
N GLU A 62 -15.27 -8.94 7.24
CA GLU A 62 -14.45 -9.91 6.56
C GLU A 62 -13.16 -9.26 6.05
N VAL A 63 -12.03 -9.93 6.25
CA VAL A 63 -10.75 -9.48 5.73
C VAL A 63 -10.05 -10.63 5.03
N VAL A 64 -9.59 -10.38 3.81
CA VAL A 64 -8.81 -11.31 3.00
C VAL A 64 -7.46 -10.66 2.71
N GLY A 65 -6.36 -11.36 2.99
CA GLY A 65 -5.00 -10.97 2.63
C GLY A 65 -4.49 -11.79 1.46
N VAL A 66 -3.88 -11.13 0.48
CA VAL A 66 -3.24 -11.77 -0.68
C VAL A 66 -1.84 -11.22 -0.85
N ASP A 67 -0.85 -12.09 -0.99
CA ASP A 67 0.53 -11.72 -1.30
C ASP A 67 1.14 -12.69 -2.32
N LEU A 68 2.10 -12.22 -3.10
CA LEU A 68 2.83 -13.05 -4.06
C LEU A 68 3.82 -14.00 -3.35
N SER A 69 4.38 -13.59 -2.21
CA SER A 69 5.37 -14.34 -1.45
C SER A 69 4.71 -15.45 -0.61
N GLU A 70 5.09 -16.69 -0.87
CA GLU A 70 4.65 -17.84 -0.08
C GLU A 70 5.10 -17.71 1.38
N GLU A 71 6.33 -17.27 1.64
CA GLU A 71 6.88 -17.09 2.98
C GLU A 71 6.13 -16.02 3.77
N MET A 72 5.76 -14.90 3.13
CA MET A 72 4.93 -13.88 3.78
C MET A 72 3.57 -14.45 4.19
N ILE A 73 2.94 -15.23 3.32
CA ILE A 73 1.65 -15.88 3.63
C ILE A 73 1.80 -16.95 4.71
N VAL A 74 2.93 -17.67 4.77
CA VAL A 74 3.22 -18.60 5.89
C VAL A 74 3.28 -17.83 7.21
N LEU A 75 4.03 -16.73 7.29
CA LEU A 75 4.13 -15.90 8.49
C LEU A 75 2.76 -15.31 8.90
N ALA A 76 1.96 -14.84 7.94
CA ALA A 76 0.62 -14.34 8.19
C ALA A 76 -0.29 -15.43 8.79
N LYS A 77 -0.26 -16.64 8.23
CA LYS A 77 -1.04 -17.79 8.72
C LYS A 77 -0.57 -18.30 10.08
N GLU A 78 0.73 -18.29 10.36
CA GLU A 78 1.26 -18.62 11.68
C GLU A 78 0.78 -17.62 12.74
N THR A 79 0.80 -16.32 12.44
CA THR A 79 0.26 -15.29 13.32
C THR A 79 -1.24 -15.48 13.53
N GLU A 80 -2.00 -15.75 12.46
CA GLU A 80 -3.44 -16.01 12.55
C GLU A 80 -3.77 -17.27 13.35
N LYS A 81 -2.93 -18.30 13.28
CA LYS A 81 -3.08 -19.51 14.09
C LYS A 81 -2.81 -19.27 15.58
N SER A 82 -1.83 -18.42 15.92
CA SER A 82 -1.47 -18.11 17.31
C SER A 82 -2.40 -17.09 17.97
N ASP A 83 -2.94 -16.17 17.19
CA ASP A 83 -3.85 -15.10 17.63
C ASP A 83 -4.96 -14.91 16.58
N PRO A 84 -5.99 -15.78 16.59
CA PRO A 84 -6.99 -15.87 15.54
C PRO A 84 -7.95 -14.67 15.55
N LEU A 85 -8.09 -14.02 14.41
CA LEU A 85 -9.05 -12.94 14.15
C LEU A 85 -10.12 -13.34 13.08
N GLY A 86 -9.99 -14.52 12.46
CA GLY A 86 -10.86 -14.98 11.39
C GLY A 86 -10.50 -14.39 10.02
N ILE A 87 -9.21 -14.16 9.78
CA ILE A 87 -8.68 -13.64 8.51
C ILE A 87 -8.32 -14.81 7.59
N THR A 88 -8.57 -14.66 6.30
CA THR A 88 -8.16 -15.64 5.29
C THR A 88 -7.00 -15.10 4.47
N TYR A 89 -5.96 -15.93 4.27
CA TYR A 89 -4.76 -15.56 3.52
C TYR A 89 -4.52 -16.49 2.34
N PHE A 90 -4.21 -15.92 1.16
CA PHE A 90 -3.90 -16.64 -0.07
C PHE A 90 -2.59 -16.17 -0.69
N VAL A 91 -1.86 -17.08 -1.34
CA VAL A 91 -0.81 -16.73 -2.28
C VAL A 91 -1.46 -16.34 -3.60
N GLY A 92 -1.08 -15.20 -4.16
CA GLY A 92 -1.65 -14.72 -5.43
C GLY A 92 -0.89 -13.52 -6.00
N ASN A 93 -0.93 -13.39 -7.31
CA ASN A 93 -0.26 -12.31 -8.03
C ASN A 93 -1.27 -11.20 -8.37
N ALA A 94 -0.96 -9.96 -8.01
CA ALA A 94 -1.79 -8.80 -8.30
C ALA A 94 -1.95 -8.49 -9.80
N LEU A 95 -1.20 -9.15 -10.68
CA LEU A 95 -1.33 -8.97 -12.12
C LEU A 95 -2.43 -9.85 -12.75
N ASP A 96 -2.81 -10.95 -12.11
CA ASP A 96 -3.76 -11.92 -12.68
C ASP A 96 -4.77 -12.48 -11.66
N LEU A 97 -4.83 -11.90 -10.45
CA LEU A 97 -5.72 -12.35 -9.38
C LEU A 97 -7.18 -12.41 -9.84
N ASP A 98 -7.82 -13.53 -9.51
CA ASP A 98 -9.27 -13.69 -9.63
C ASP A 98 -9.84 -14.44 -8.43
N LEU A 99 -10.44 -13.72 -7.50
CA LEU A 99 -11.13 -14.30 -6.33
C LEU A 99 -12.60 -14.60 -6.59
N GLY A 100 -13.13 -14.29 -7.78
CA GLY A 100 -14.54 -14.48 -8.14
C GLY A 100 -15.53 -13.66 -7.30
N ARG A 101 -15.05 -12.63 -6.59
CA ARG A 101 -15.85 -11.82 -5.65
C ARG A 101 -15.35 -10.38 -5.56
N GLN A 102 -16.19 -9.53 -4.96
CA GLN A 102 -15.91 -8.10 -4.81
C GLN A 102 -15.97 -7.67 -3.33
N PHE A 103 -15.23 -6.61 -3.01
CA PHE A 103 -15.04 -6.06 -1.67
C PHE A 103 -15.51 -4.61 -1.59
N ASP A 104 -15.86 -4.15 -0.39
CA ASP A 104 -16.23 -2.76 -0.12
C ASP A 104 -15.00 -1.85 -0.14
N LEU A 105 -13.85 -2.38 0.32
CA LEU A 105 -12.58 -1.70 0.36
C LEU A 105 -11.46 -2.63 -0.16
N ILE A 106 -10.57 -2.07 -0.98
CA ILE A 106 -9.27 -2.70 -1.28
C ILE A 106 -8.17 -1.78 -0.75
N SER A 107 -7.28 -2.35 0.06
CA SER A 107 -6.01 -1.78 0.46
C SER A 107 -4.88 -2.46 -0.32
N ALA A 108 -3.89 -1.72 -0.78
CA ALA A 108 -2.73 -2.30 -1.49
C ALA A 108 -1.46 -1.49 -1.24
N SER A 109 -1.05 -1.39 0.04
CA SER A 109 0.11 -0.58 0.42
C SER A 109 1.40 -1.08 -0.21
N TYR A 110 2.09 -0.18 -0.92
CA TYR A 110 3.35 -0.43 -1.64
C TYR A 110 3.26 -1.41 -2.82
N LEU A 111 2.05 -1.75 -3.31
CA LEU A 111 1.91 -2.60 -4.49
C LEU A 111 2.27 -1.87 -5.78
N LEU A 112 1.71 -0.66 -5.99
CA LEU A 112 1.76 0.01 -7.30
C LEU A 112 3.19 0.43 -7.70
N ASN A 113 4.07 0.64 -6.73
CA ASN A 113 5.48 0.98 -6.99
C ASN A 113 6.35 -0.19 -7.48
N TYR A 114 5.79 -1.40 -7.59
CA TYR A 114 6.43 -2.54 -8.26
C TYR A 114 6.12 -2.60 -9.75
N ALA A 115 5.19 -1.79 -10.25
CA ALA A 115 4.93 -1.70 -11.67
C ALA A 115 6.13 -1.06 -12.40
N GLU A 116 6.78 -1.83 -13.27
CA GLU A 116 7.97 -1.41 -14.03
C GLU A 116 7.63 -0.38 -15.13
N ASN A 117 6.34 -0.32 -15.52
CA ASN A 117 5.86 0.53 -16.60
C ASN A 117 4.34 0.74 -16.52
N GLU A 118 3.83 1.66 -17.36
CA GLU A 118 2.39 1.98 -17.46
C GLU A 118 1.52 0.73 -17.71
N SER A 119 1.97 -0.23 -18.53
CA SER A 119 1.18 -1.43 -18.84
C SER A 119 0.98 -2.34 -17.63
N GLN A 120 2.02 -2.55 -16.81
CA GLN A 120 1.88 -3.33 -15.56
C GLN A 120 1.02 -2.59 -14.55
N LEU A 121 1.19 -1.27 -14.39
CA LEU A 121 0.33 -0.46 -13.53
C LEU A 121 -1.13 -0.54 -13.96
N GLN A 122 -1.40 -0.45 -15.28
CA GLN A 122 -2.75 -0.59 -15.82
C GLN A 122 -3.36 -1.96 -15.49
N THR A 123 -2.57 -3.02 -15.57
CA THR A 123 -3.00 -4.39 -15.22
C THR A 123 -3.38 -4.47 -13.73
N MET A 124 -2.53 -3.96 -12.83
CA MET A 124 -2.83 -3.90 -11.39
C MET A 124 -4.11 -3.11 -11.10
N CYS A 125 -4.27 -1.93 -11.72
CA CYS A 125 -5.47 -1.10 -11.56
C CYS A 125 -6.73 -1.83 -12.06
N THR A 126 -6.64 -2.58 -13.15
CA THR A 126 -7.74 -3.38 -13.68
C THR A 126 -8.14 -4.50 -12.72
N VAL A 127 -7.16 -5.20 -12.14
CA VAL A 127 -7.41 -6.24 -11.13
C VAL A 127 -8.04 -5.64 -9.87
N ILE A 128 -7.55 -4.50 -9.39
CA ILE A 128 -8.15 -3.77 -8.26
C ILE A 128 -9.60 -3.41 -8.56
N ALA A 129 -9.86 -2.79 -9.72
CA ALA A 129 -11.22 -2.40 -10.12
C ALA A 129 -12.17 -3.61 -10.27
N LYS A 130 -11.67 -4.76 -10.78
CA LYS A 130 -12.45 -6.01 -10.89
C LYS A 130 -12.96 -6.48 -9.52
N HIS A 131 -12.12 -6.38 -8.49
CA HIS A 131 -12.43 -6.85 -7.14
C HIS A 131 -13.12 -5.81 -6.24
N LEU A 132 -13.36 -4.59 -6.71
CA LEU A 132 -14.15 -3.60 -5.99
C LEU A 132 -15.65 -3.73 -6.36
N LYS A 133 -16.52 -3.63 -5.36
CA LYS A 133 -17.95 -3.39 -5.57
C LYS A 133 -18.15 -2.04 -6.26
N PRO A 134 -19.23 -1.83 -7.04
CA PRO A 134 -19.61 -0.50 -7.52
C PRO A 134 -19.70 0.49 -6.34
N GLY A 135 -19.01 1.64 -6.42
CA GLY A 135 -18.89 2.61 -5.34
C GLY A 135 -17.90 2.22 -4.22
N GLY A 136 -17.30 1.03 -4.28
CA GLY A 136 -16.24 0.59 -3.37
C GLY A 136 -15.00 1.46 -3.47
N ARG A 137 -14.17 1.47 -2.41
CA ARG A 137 -12.99 2.34 -2.28
C ARG A 137 -11.71 1.54 -2.46
N PHE A 138 -10.74 2.15 -3.12
CA PHE A 138 -9.35 1.74 -3.12
C PHE A 138 -8.52 2.74 -2.32
N VAL A 139 -7.60 2.23 -1.47
CA VAL A 139 -6.65 3.02 -0.71
C VAL A 139 -5.25 2.38 -0.75
N THR A 140 -4.23 3.20 -0.77
CA THR A 140 -2.84 2.72 -0.73
C THR A 140 -1.93 3.76 -0.08
N ILE A 141 -0.84 3.31 0.52
CA ILE A 141 0.37 4.10 0.71
C ILE A 141 1.33 3.69 -0.38
N ASN A 142 1.89 4.65 -1.08
CA ASN A 142 2.78 4.41 -2.22
C ASN A 142 3.99 5.35 -2.19
N ASN A 143 5.03 5.03 -2.96
CA ASN A 143 6.11 5.98 -3.19
C ASN A 143 5.53 7.28 -3.71
N ASN A 144 5.99 8.41 -3.17
CA ASN A 144 5.56 9.72 -3.66
C ASN A 144 6.34 10.06 -4.94
N PRO A 145 5.68 10.13 -6.11
CA PRO A 145 6.35 10.50 -7.36
C PRO A 145 6.79 11.97 -7.37
N GLU A 146 6.21 12.81 -6.51
CA GLU A 146 6.52 14.23 -6.35
C GLU A 146 7.27 14.49 -5.03
N CYS A 147 8.16 13.54 -4.60
CA CYS A 147 8.99 13.71 -3.41
C CYS A 147 9.79 15.02 -3.48
N LYS A 148 9.58 15.92 -2.52
CA LYS A 148 10.06 17.31 -2.56
C LYS A 148 11.56 17.46 -2.30
N HIS A 149 12.12 16.59 -1.47
CA HIS A 149 13.50 16.66 -1.00
C HIS A 149 14.15 15.27 -1.03
N PRO A 150 14.36 14.68 -2.23
CA PRO A 150 14.90 13.34 -2.37
C PRO A 150 16.36 13.22 -1.88
N GLU A 151 17.05 14.35 -1.67
CA GLU A 151 18.43 14.43 -1.15
C GLU A 151 18.52 14.26 0.37
N LEU A 152 17.39 14.37 1.10
CA LEU A 152 17.40 14.20 2.56
C LEU A 152 17.56 12.74 2.94
N SER A 153 18.51 12.46 3.84
CA SER A 153 18.69 11.12 4.38
C SER A 153 17.54 10.72 5.30
N MET A 154 17.02 9.54 5.07
CA MET A 154 15.98 8.91 5.89
C MET A 154 16.56 7.88 6.88
N ARG A 155 17.90 7.80 6.99
CA ARG A 155 18.62 6.81 7.80
C ARG A 155 18.13 6.75 9.26
N LYS A 156 17.88 7.90 9.88
CA LYS A 156 17.38 7.96 11.27
C LYS A 156 16.00 7.33 11.47
N TYR A 157 15.27 7.10 10.37
CA TYR A 157 13.97 6.41 10.38
C TYR A 157 14.09 4.94 9.96
N GLY A 158 15.32 4.43 9.75
CA GLY A 158 15.61 3.04 9.41
C GLY A 158 15.57 2.71 7.93
N PHE A 159 15.59 3.70 7.04
CA PHE A 159 15.66 3.46 5.60
C PHE A 159 16.42 4.56 4.86
N GLU A 160 16.85 4.26 3.63
CA GLU A 160 17.29 5.25 2.65
C GLU A 160 16.51 5.05 1.34
N ARG A 161 16.36 6.14 0.58
CA ARG A 161 15.71 6.15 -0.72
C ARG A 161 16.69 6.66 -1.78
N ILE A 162 17.02 5.80 -2.73
CA ILE A 162 17.95 6.11 -3.82
C ILE A 162 17.12 6.21 -5.12
N GLN A 163 16.96 7.44 -5.61
CA GLN A 163 16.26 7.73 -6.86
C GLN A 163 17.26 7.78 -8.01
N LYS A 164 17.13 6.88 -8.99
CA LYS A 164 18.03 6.83 -10.15
C LYS A 164 17.61 7.76 -11.29
N GLY A 165 16.34 8.17 -11.32
CA GLY A 165 15.79 9.10 -12.31
C GLY A 165 14.34 9.42 -12.02
N PHE A 166 13.72 10.27 -12.85
CA PHE A 166 12.35 10.75 -12.70
C PHE A 166 11.47 10.48 -13.92
N ASN A 167 11.94 9.65 -14.86
CA ASN A 167 11.11 9.17 -15.96
C ASN A 167 10.34 7.93 -15.53
N ASP A 168 9.21 7.69 -16.17
CA ASP A 168 8.43 6.47 -15.95
C ASP A 168 9.29 5.23 -16.27
N GLY A 169 9.40 4.32 -15.28
CA GLY A 169 10.23 3.13 -15.33
C GLY A 169 11.63 3.26 -14.71
N ASP A 170 12.06 4.46 -14.31
CA ASP A 170 13.34 4.62 -13.61
C ASP A 170 13.30 3.96 -12.23
N GLU A 171 14.39 3.30 -11.85
CA GLU A 171 14.46 2.59 -10.55
C GLU A 171 14.50 3.55 -9.35
N VAL A 172 13.79 3.13 -8.31
CA VAL A 172 13.83 3.70 -6.96
C VAL A 172 14.17 2.59 -5.98
N ILE A 173 15.33 2.65 -5.34
CA ILE A 173 15.77 1.64 -4.38
C ILE A 173 15.50 2.14 -2.97
N TYR A 174 14.79 1.34 -2.18
CA TYR A 174 14.68 1.52 -0.73
C TYR A 174 15.62 0.54 -0.04
N GLN A 175 16.57 1.08 0.72
CA GLN A 175 17.44 0.31 1.61
C GLN A 175 16.80 0.30 2.99
N LEU A 176 16.35 -0.86 3.45
CA LEU A 176 15.78 -1.02 4.79
C LEU A 176 16.86 -1.54 5.73
N TYR A 177 17.14 -0.81 6.80
CA TYR A 177 18.22 -1.08 7.73
C TYR A 177 17.75 -1.86 8.95
N SER A 178 18.57 -2.84 9.34
CA SER A 178 18.45 -3.59 10.58
C SER A 178 19.28 -2.94 11.70
N PRO A 179 19.06 -3.32 12.99
CA PRO A 179 19.81 -2.75 14.12
C PRO A 179 21.33 -2.97 14.06
N ASP A 180 21.79 -3.97 13.34
CA ASP A 180 23.20 -4.29 13.13
C ASP A 180 23.83 -3.55 11.95
N GLU A 181 23.14 -2.52 11.41
CA GLU A 181 23.56 -1.72 10.26
C GLU A 181 23.54 -2.46 8.91
N SER A 182 23.19 -3.75 8.87
CA SER A 182 22.90 -4.43 7.62
C SER A 182 21.65 -3.86 6.96
N HIS A 183 21.50 -4.04 5.65
CA HIS A 183 20.29 -3.59 4.95
C HIS A 183 19.87 -4.58 3.86
N VAL A 184 18.62 -4.47 3.49
CA VAL A 184 18.05 -5.14 2.31
C VAL A 184 17.55 -4.09 1.32
N ASP A 185 17.79 -4.36 0.04
CA ASP A 185 17.37 -3.48 -1.06
C ASP A 185 16.01 -3.90 -1.59
N LEU A 186 15.06 -2.96 -1.62
CA LEU A 186 13.77 -3.11 -2.29
C LEU A 186 13.80 -2.30 -3.57
N THR A 187 13.81 -2.97 -4.72
CA THR A 187 13.73 -2.30 -6.02
C THR A 187 12.28 -1.98 -6.35
N ASN A 188 12.01 -0.70 -6.50
CA ASN A 188 10.75 -0.13 -6.95
C ASN A 188 10.99 0.67 -8.23
N TYR A 189 9.91 1.17 -8.84
CA TYR A 189 9.97 1.95 -10.05
C TYR A 189 9.22 3.27 -9.88
N HIS A 190 9.78 4.32 -10.45
CA HIS A 190 9.11 5.60 -10.55
C HIS A 190 8.07 5.53 -11.67
N LEU A 191 6.84 5.87 -11.36
CA LEU A 191 5.81 6.20 -12.34
C LEU A 191 5.21 7.53 -11.94
N SER A 192 5.05 8.43 -12.91
CA SER A 192 4.56 9.79 -12.66
C SER A 192 3.13 9.78 -12.12
N LYS A 193 2.76 10.83 -11.41
CA LYS A 193 1.38 11.04 -10.95
C LYS A 193 0.38 10.97 -12.11
N ASN A 194 0.72 11.59 -13.25
CA ASN A 194 -0.11 11.55 -14.45
C ASN A 194 -0.34 10.12 -14.96
N THR A 195 0.70 9.27 -14.94
CA THR A 195 0.59 7.86 -15.36
C THR A 195 -0.32 7.07 -14.42
N HIS A 196 -0.21 7.29 -13.10
CA HIS A 196 -1.14 6.68 -12.14
C HIS A 196 -2.59 7.13 -12.41
N GLU A 197 -2.84 8.43 -12.55
CA GLU A 197 -4.19 8.97 -12.78
C GLU A 197 -4.81 8.45 -14.09
N LYS A 198 -4.03 8.32 -15.16
CA LYS A 198 -4.47 7.70 -16.42
C LYS A 198 -4.89 6.24 -16.21
N CYS A 199 -4.06 5.44 -15.53
CA CYS A 199 -4.36 4.03 -15.26
C CYS A 199 -5.58 3.86 -14.36
N PHE A 200 -5.73 4.70 -13.33
CA PHE A 200 -6.93 4.71 -12.49
C PHE A 200 -8.19 5.01 -13.32
N ALA A 201 -8.16 6.09 -14.10
CA ALA A 201 -9.30 6.49 -14.92
C ALA A 201 -9.67 5.40 -15.95
N ALA A 202 -8.69 4.83 -16.65
CA ALA A 202 -8.90 3.75 -17.61
C ALA A 202 -9.48 2.47 -16.98
N SER A 203 -9.28 2.27 -15.68
CA SER A 203 -9.84 1.16 -14.90
C SER A 203 -11.21 1.48 -14.26
N GLY A 204 -11.76 2.69 -14.47
CA GLY A 204 -13.00 3.13 -13.84
C GLY A 204 -12.85 3.47 -12.36
N LEU A 205 -11.62 3.79 -11.93
CA LEU A 205 -11.31 4.33 -10.60
C LEU A 205 -11.30 5.85 -10.69
N THR A 206 -12.20 6.51 -9.99
CA THR A 206 -12.46 7.96 -10.07
C THR A 206 -12.33 8.62 -8.71
N ASN A 207 -12.42 9.96 -8.68
CA ASN A 207 -12.25 10.73 -7.45
C ASN A 207 -10.91 10.43 -6.77
N VAL A 208 -9.84 10.46 -7.56
CA VAL A 208 -8.48 10.22 -7.06
C VAL A 208 -8.05 11.38 -6.17
N ILE A 209 -7.64 11.05 -4.95
CA ILE A 209 -7.09 12.01 -3.98
C ILE A 209 -5.68 11.53 -3.64
N TRP A 210 -4.73 12.46 -3.67
CA TRP A 210 -3.37 12.27 -3.20
C TRP A 210 -3.24 12.98 -1.87
N ASP A 211 -3.07 12.17 -0.82
CA ASP A 211 -3.04 12.65 0.55
C ASP A 211 -1.59 12.75 1.05
N SER A 212 -1.22 13.90 1.60
CA SER A 212 0.02 14.03 2.36
C SER A 212 -0.02 13.11 3.57
N MET A 213 1.17 12.64 3.97
CA MET A 213 1.27 11.80 5.17
C MET A 213 1.02 12.62 6.43
N GLU A 214 0.22 12.08 7.33
CA GLU A 214 -0.14 12.71 8.60
C GLU A 214 0.51 11.98 9.78
N MET A 215 1.14 12.76 10.67
CA MET A 215 1.69 12.22 11.93
C MET A 215 0.60 12.13 12.99
N SER A 216 0.48 10.96 13.63
CA SER A 216 -0.47 10.80 14.73
C SER A 216 -0.07 11.63 15.96
N PRO A 217 -1.05 12.03 16.81
CA PRO A 217 -0.75 12.71 18.08
C PRO A 217 0.22 11.93 18.97
N GLU A 218 0.12 10.60 18.99
CA GLU A 218 1.03 9.72 19.74
C GLU A 218 2.46 9.74 19.16
N GLY A 219 2.60 9.85 17.84
CA GLY A 219 3.90 9.98 17.19
C GLY A 219 4.60 11.29 17.54
N ILE A 220 3.84 12.40 17.60
CA ILE A 220 4.35 13.71 18.05
C ILE A 220 4.73 13.66 19.53
N ALA A 221 3.96 12.95 20.34
CA ALA A 221 4.26 12.81 21.78
C ALA A 221 5.47 11.90 22.05
N LEU A 222 5.75 10.92 21.18
CA LEU A 222 6.88 10.00 21.31
C LEU A 222 8.23 10.67 21.00
N HIS A 223 8.25 11.49 19.96
CA HIS A 223 9.40 12.26 19.51
C HIS A 223 8.93 13.67 19.17
N ASP A 224 9.74 14.67 19.48
CA ASP A 224 9.43 16.06 19.13
C ASP A 224 9.34 16.29 17.61
N GLU A 225 8.80 17.43 17.21
CA GLU A 225 8.65 17.79 15.79
C GLU A 225 9.99 17.80 15.04
N SER A 226 11.09 18.13 15.72
CA SER A 226 12.42 18.18 15.10
C SER A 226 12.89 16.79 14.64
N TYR A 227 12.52 15.74 15.37
CA TYR A 227 12.80 14.37 14.95
C TYR A 227 12.14 14.03 13.62
N TRP A 228 10.86 14.42 13.44
CA TRP A 228 10.07 14.07 12.26
C TRP A 228 10.26 15.02 11.07
N GLN A 229 10.93 16.15 11.28
CA GLN A 229 11.02 17.25 10.32
C GLN A 229 11.49 16.82 8.92
N ASP A 230 12.56 15.99 8.82
CA ASP A 230 13.08 15.59 7.51
C ASP A 230 12.12 14.66 6.78
N LEU A 231 11.48 13.74 7.51
CA LEU A 231 10.50 12.80 6.96
C LEU A 231 9.27 13.55 6.40
N LEU A 232 8.75 14.49 7.17
CA LEU A 232 7.59 15.31 6.76
C LEU A 232 7.95 16.29 5.64
N LYS A 233 9.19 16.80 5.62
CA LYS A 233 9.67 17.69 4.58
C LYS A 233 9.95 16.96 3.27
N CYS A 234 10.56 15.79 3.34
CA CYS A 234 10.85 14.95 2.18
C CYS A 234 9.58 14.40 1.54
N GLU A 235 8.59 13.96 2.35
CA GLU A 235 7.40 13.24 1.90
C GLU A 235 7.74 12.07 0.96
N PRO A 236 8.55 11.09 1.38
CA PRO A 236 9.02 10.02 0.51
C PRO A 236 7.91 9.09 0.04
N VAL A 237 6.80 9.09 0.76
CA VAL A 237 5.59 8.29 0.49
C VAL A 237 4.35 9.19 0.56
N THR A 238 3.27 8.76 -0.07
CA THR A 238 1.99 9.47 -0.14
C THR A 238 0.82 8.51 0.03
N GLY A 239 -0.28 8.98 0.57
CA GLY A 239 -1.56 8.28 0.53
C GLY A 239 -2.25 8.47 -0.82
N ILE A 240 -2.92 7.45 -1.32
CA ILE A 240 -3.79 7.59 -2.50
C ILE A 240 -5.12 6.92 -2.20
N SER A 241 -6.20 7.61 -2.50
CA SER A 241 -7.55 7.03 -2.43
C SER A 241 -8.35 7.33 -3.70
N CYS A 242 -9.21 6.38 -4.08
CA CYS A 242 -10.16 6.56 -5.17
C CYS A 242 -11.39 5.66 -4.98
N LYS A 243 -12.39 5.81 -5.85
CA LYS A 243 -13.65 5.02 -5.83
C LYS A 243 -13.89 4.36 -7.17
N LYS A 244 -14.40 3.14 -7.14
CA LYS A 244 -14.93 2.51 -8.35
C LYS A 244 -16.21 3.21 -8.82
N THR A 245 -16.26 3.57 -10.09
CA THR A 245 -17.43 4.17 -10.71
C THR A 245 -18.67 3.28 -10.54
N ILE A 246 -19.79 3.90 -10.19
CA ILE A 246 -21.10 3.25 -10.25
C ILE A 246 -21.61 3.41 -11.69
N LEU A 247 -21.62 2.32 -12.45
CA LEU A 247 -22.26 2.34 -13.77
C LEU A 247 -23.76 2.41 -13.54
N ASN A 248 -24.35 3.60 -13.67
CA ASN A 248 -25.81 3.73 -13.78
C ASN A 248 -26.22 3.15 -15.14
N ASN A 249 -26.79 1.95 -15.16
CA ASN A 249 -27.50 1.43 -16.32
C ASN A 249 -28.75 2.27 -16.54
N TYR A 250 -28.59 3.51 -17.02
CA TYR A 250 -29.70 4.23 -17.60
C TYR A 250 -29.96 3.61 -18.99
N THR A 251 -30.86 2.68 -19.09
CA THR A 251 -31.54 2.41 -20.34
C THR A 251 -32.45 3.62 -20.61
N PRO A 252 -32.24 4.41 -21.68
CA PRO A 252 -33.23 5.38 -22.08
C PRO A 252 -34.48 4.56 -22.42
N THR A 253 -35.55 4.69 -21.65
CA THR A 253 -36.88 4.30 -22.06
C THR A 253 -37.21 5.18 -23.25
N GLU A 254 -37.27 4.58 -24.44
CA GLU A 254 -37.81 5.20 -25.65
C GLU A 254 -39.20 5.75 -25.33
N LEU A 255 -39.36 7.08 -25.56
CA LEU A 255 -40.63 7.75 -25.65
C LEU A 255 -41.19 7.61 -27.06
#